data_2721a49d487f047968f94fc1bf79013f
#
_entry.id   2721a49d487f047968f94fc1bf79013f
#
_cell.length_a   1.000
_cell.length_b   1.000
_cell.length_c   1.000
_cell.angle_alpha   90.00
_cell.angle_beta   90.00
_cell.angle_gamma   90.00
#
_symmetry.space_group_name_H-M   'P 1'
#
loop_
_entity.id
_entity.type
_entity.pdbx_description
1 polymer ?
#
loop_
_entity_poly.entity_id
_entity_poly.type
_entity_poly.pdbx_seq_one_letter_code
_entity_poly.pdbx_strand_id
1 'polypeptide(L)'
;IVGIVGDLDPDQIEAWAREYFAPIPKAELPPAVTAVEPPQEVERRTELEFDAQPQLQISWHVPAGTDPDAPSLAILSSILTGGRTSRLYRRLVLESRVATSVFSSLGPGMRYPQLLQISATPRAPHTTMQIEELIYEELELLIQEGPSDNELERVRNQISAGTVRRIQSNIGLAFQLVESVALFN
;
A
#
# COMPACT_ATOMS: atom_id res chain seq x y z
N ILE A 1 -20.74 8.44 4.28
CA ILE A 1 -20.61 8.88 2.88
C ILE A 1 -21.04 7.73 2.01
N VAL A 2 -21.89 7.97 1.00
CA VAL A 2 -22.35 6.99 0.01
C VAL A 2 -22.02 7.55 -1.36
N GLY A 3 -21.36 6.75 -2.20
CA GLY A 3 -21.06 7.09 -3.59
C GLY A 3 -21.82 6.13 -4.52
N ILE A 4 -22.52 6.66 -5.51
CA ILE A 4 -23.27 5.89 -6.48
C ILE A 4 -22.82 6.35 -7.87
N VAL A 5 -22.44 5.41 -8.71
CA VAL A 5 -21.94 5.69 -10.07
C VAL A 5 -22.56 4.69 -11.05
N GLY A 6 -23.15 5.20 -12.13
CA GLY A 6 -23.78 4.38 -13.16
C GLY A 6 -24.61 5.22 -14.12
N ASP A 7 -25.41 4.55 -14.95
CA ASP A 7 -26.46 5.18 -15.75
C ASP A 7 -27.70 5.40 -14.86
N LEU A 8 -27.78 6.57 -14.25
CA LEU A 8 -28.68 6.89 -13.14
C LEU A 8 -29.38 8.22 -13.40
N ASP A 9 -30.63 8.30 -12.96
CA ASP A 9 -31.32 9.58 -12.76
C ASP A 9 -31.01 10.13 -11.36
N PRO A 10 -30.29 11.27 -11.22
CA PRO A 10 -29.90 11.84 -9.94
C PRO A 10 -31.11 12.14 -9.03
N ASP A 11 -32.21 12.64 -9.58
CA ASP A 11 -33.41 13.01 -8.81
C ASP A 11 -34.08 11.75 -8.22
N GLN A 12 -34.13 10.68 -9.01
CA GLN A 12 -34.65 9.38 -8.56
C GLN A 12 -33.76 8.79 -7.44
N ILE A 13 -32.44 8.86 -7.60
CA ILE A 13 -31.49 8.36 -6.58
C ILE A 13 -31.60 9.18 -5.29
N GLU A 14 -31.73 10.50 -5.39
CA GLU A 14 -31.93 11.36 -4.20
C GLU A 14 -33.24 11.00 -3.49
N ALA A 15 -34.32 10.79 -4.23
CA ALA A 15 -35.60 10.37 -3.66
C ALA A 15 -35.49 9.05 -2.89
N TRP A 16 -34.85 8.04 -3.49
CA TRP A 16 -34.61 6.75 -2.83
C TRP A 16 -33.66 6.88 -1.63
N ALA A 17 -32.61 7.67 -1.76
CA ALA A 17 -31.70 7.89 -0.64
C ALA A 17 -32.43 8.52 0.55
N ARG A 18 -33.32 9.48 0.33
CA ARG A 18 -34.17 10.07 1.38
C ARG A 18 -35.14 9.04 1.96
N GLU A 19 -35.79 8.26 1.13
CA GLU A 19 -36.73 7.22 1.56
C GLU A 19 -36.08 6.18 2.47
N TYR A 20 -34.91 5.66 2.08
CA TYR A 20 -34.27 4.53 2.78
C TYR A 20 -33.30 4.95 3.88
N PHE A 21 -32.62 6.10 3.75
CA PHE A 21 -31.61 6.52 4.72
C PHE A 21 -32.08 7.59 5.70
N ALA A 22 -33.03 8.48 5.33
CA ALA A 22 -33.48 9.52 6.24
C ALA A 22 -34.16 8.99 7.53
N PRO A 23 -34.86 7.84 7.53
CA PRO A 23 -35.41 7.26 8.76
C PRO A 23 -34.35 6.76 9.75
N ILE A 24 -33.09 6.58 9.31
CA ILE A 24 -32.02 6.09 10.19
C ILE A 24 -31.64 7.22 11.17
N PRO A 25 -31.80 7.03 12.49
CA PRO A 25 -31.49 8.07 13.45
C PRO A 25 -30.01 8.40 13.46
N LYS A 26 -29.70 9.69 13.59
CA LYS A 26 -28.32 10.14 13.76
C LYS A 26 -27.79 9.63 15.10
N ALA A 27 -26.74 8.83 15.06
CA ALA A 27 -26.01 8.39 16.24
C ALA A 27 -24.86 9.34 16.57
N GLU A 28 -24.41 9.31 17.83
CA GLU A 28 -23.16 9.97 18.21
C GLU A 28 -22.00 9.26 17.52
N LEU A 29 -21.07 10.07 17.00
CA LEU A 29 -19.85 9.51 16.43
C LEU A 29 -18.98 8.91 17.55
N PRO A 30 -18.32 7.78 17.31
CA PRO A 30 -17.37 7.26 18.27
C PRO A 30 -16.28 8.32 18.54
N PRO A 31 -15.70 8.34 19.76
CA PRO A 31 -14.64 9.26 20.08
C PRO A 31 -13.47 9.11 19.12
N ALA A 32 -12.81 10.20 18.80
CA ALA A 32 -11.62 10.17 17.95
C ALA A 32 -10.54 9.27 18.59
N VAL A 33 -9.79 8.55 17.74
CA VAL A 33 -8.64 7.79 18.19
C VAL A 33 -7.57 8.77 18.66
N THR A 34 -7.27 8.73 19.96
CA THR A 34 -6.26 9.60 20.60
C THR A 34 -4.99 8.84 20.97
N ALA A 35 -4.98 7.52 20.82
CA ALA A 35 -3.79 6.71 21.07
C ALA A 35 -2.72 7.04 20.03
N VAL A 36 -1.56 7.47 20.52
CA VAL A 36 -0.37 7.71 19.69
C VAL A 36 0.67 6.67 20.06
N GLU A 37 1.16 5.95 19.08
CA GLU A 37 2.23 4.99 19.29
C GLU A 37 3.53 5.76 19.60
N PRO A 38 4.28 5.38 20.67
CA PRO A 38 5.55 6.02 20.97
C PRO A 38 6.57 5.74 19.85
N PRO A 39 7.53 6.64 19.63
CA PRO A 39 8.60 6.41 18.66
C PRO A 39 9.32 5.08 18.91
N GLN A 40 9.57 4.34 17.86
CA GLN A 40 10.36 3.12 17.92
C GLN A 40 11.84 3.47 17.87
N GLU A 41 12.58 3.18 18.97
CA GLU A 41 14.00 3.53 19.11
C GLU A 41 14.92 2.38 18.67
N VAL A 42 14.42 1.15 18.66
CA VAL A 42 15.21 -0.05 18.35
C VAL A 42 14.43 -1.00 17.45
N GLU A 43 15.15 -1.83 16.70
CA GLU A 43 14.54 -2.93 15.95
C GLU A 43 13.78 -3.87 16.89
N ARG A 44 12.62 -4.32 16.47
CA ARG A 44 11.85 -5.37 17.12
C ARG A 44 11.78 -6.57 16.19
N ARG A 45 12.28 -7.72 16.66
CA ARG A 45 12.27 -8.98 15.91
C ARG A 45 11.41 -10.00 16.63
N THR A 46 10.59 -10.70 15.86
CA THR A 46 9.76 -11.78 16.35
C THR A 46 9.87 -12.95 15.39
N GLU A 47 10.13 -14.12 15.92
CA GLU A 47 10.12 -15.39 15.17
C GLU A 47 8.93 -16.23 15.64
N LEU A 48 8.18 -16.74 14.68
CA LEU A 48 7.04 -17.59 14.91
C LEU A 48 7.27 -18.92 14.20
N GLU A 49 7.19 -20.01 14.93
CA GLU A 49 7.17 -21.35 14.36
C GLU A 49 5.73 -21.75 14.06
N PHE A 50 5.46 -22.09 12.80
CA PHE A 50 4.14 -22.50 12.34
C PHE A 50 4.28 -23.52 11.20
N ASP A 51 3.29 -24.39 11.04
CA ASP A 51 3.25 -25.37 9.95
C ASP A 51 2.85 -24.70 8.63
N ALA A 52 3.76 -23.87 8.11
CA ALA A 52 3.59 -23.12 6.88
C ALA A 52 4.94 -22.92 6.18
N GLN A 53 4.90 -22.42 4.94
CA GLN A 53 6.13 -22.02 4.26
C GLN A 53 6.81 -20.87 5.00
N PRO A 54 8.14 -20.88 5.11
CA PRO A 54 8.86 -19.74 5.69
C PRO A 54 8.52 -18.44 4.98
N GLN A 55 8.35 -17.38 5.75
CA GLN A 55 8.07 -16.04 5.24
C GLN A 55 8.85 -15.01 6.04
N LEU A 56 9.42 -14.03 5.35
CA LEU A 56 10.00 -12.85 5.96
C LEU A 56 9.04 -11.68 5.78
N GLN A 57 8.85 -10.90 6.83
CA GLN A 57 8.20 -9.59 6.77
C GLN A 57 9.03 -8.56 7.50
N ILE A 58 9.39 -7.48 6.81
CA ILE A 58 10.07 -6.32 7.37
C ILE A 58 9.11 -5.13 7.26
N SER A 59 9.03 -4.32 8.32
CA SER A 59 8.09 -3.21 8.38
C SER A 59 8.74 -1.97 8.97
N TRP A 60 8.47 -0.81 8.38
CA TRP A 60 8.92 0.50 8.87
C TRP A 60 7.72 1.41 9.10
N HIS A 61 7.73 2.18 10.18
CA HIS A 61 6.76 3.24 10.41
C HIS A 61 6.92 4.33 9.36
N VAL A 62 5.82 4.71 8.74
CA VAL A 62 5.77 5.77 7.74
C VAL A 62 4.57 6.69 8.01
N PRO A 63 4.59 7.93 7.50
CA PRO A 63 3.49 8.86 7.66
C PRO A 63 2.15 8.33 7.14
N ALA A 64 1.07 9.01 7.52
CA ALA A 64 -0.28 8.72 7.04
C ALA A 64 -0.38 8.85 5.51
N GLY A 65 -1.34 8.16 4.89
CA GLY A 65 -1.56 8.25 3.45
C GLY A 65 -2.06 9.63 2.96
N THR A 66 -2.45 10.51 3.91
CA THR A 66 -2.81 11.92 3.65
C THR A 66 -1.63 12.89 3.79
N ASP A 67 -0.46 12.39 4.18
CA ASP A 67 0.76 13.19 4.32
C ASP A 67 1.33 13.59 2.94
N PRO A 68 1.98 14.76 2.83
CA PRO A 68 2.65 15.18 1.59
C PRO A 68 3.68 14.18 1.05
N ASP A 69 4.30 13.37 1.92
CA ASP A 69 5.29 12.36 1.52
C ASP A 69 4.66 11.04 1.04
N ALA A 70 3.36 10.84 1.22
CA ALA A 70 2.69 9.60 0.82
C ALA A 70 2.87 9.23 -0.66
N PRO A 71 2.85 10.17 -1.64
CA PRO A 71 3.14 9.86 -3.04
C PRO A 71 4.57 9.32 -3.24
N SER A 72 5.55 9.88 -2.53
CA SER A 72 6.94 9.41 -2.60
C SER A 72 7.09 7.99 -2.06
N LEU A 73 6.39 7.65 -0.98
CA LEU A 73 6.34 6.28 -0.44
C LEU A 73 5.69 5.29 -1.41
N ALA A 74 4.64 5.69 -2.13
CA ALA A 74 4.01 4.86 -3.15
C ALA A 74 4.97 4.62 -4.34
N ILE A 75 5.72 5.64 -4.76
CA ILE A 75 6.75 5.52 -5.79
C ILE A 75 7.86 4.58 -5.32
N LEU A 76 8.36 4.76 -4.09
CA LEU A 76 9.38 3.88 -3.48
C LEU A 76 8.93 2.42 -3.48
N SER A 77 7.73 2.14 -2.96
CA SER A 77 7.14 0.80 -2.97
C SER A 77 7.11 0.20 -4.38
N SER A 78 6.72 1.00 -5.39
CA SER A 78 6.68 0.57 -6.79
C SER A 78 8.07 0.32 -7.40
N ILE A 79 9.08 1.12 -7.07
CA ILE A 79 10.47 0.90 -7.48
C ILE A 79 10.99 -0.41 -6.91
N LEU A 80 10.71 -0.68 -5.63
CA LEU A 80 11.20 -1.86 -4.93
C LEU A 80 10.53 -3.16 -5.40
N THR A 81 9.21 -3.17 -5.60
CA THR A 81 8.47 -4.42 -5.87
C THR A 81 7.41 -4.33 -6.97
N GLY A 82 7.26 -3.19 -7.64
CA GLY A 82 6.22 -2.92 -8.64
C GLY A 82 6.42 -3.66 -9.97
N GLY A 83 6.31 -4.98 -9.97
CA GLY A 83 6.41 -5.84 -11.15
C GLY A 83 7.79 -6.45 -11.37
N ARG A 84 7.94 -7.17 -12.50
CA ARG A 84 9.11 -8.01 -12.75
C ARG A 84 10.43 -7.25 -12.95
N THR A 85 10.37 -5.97 -13.28
CA THR A 85 11.54 -5.10 -13.50
C THR A 85 11.90 -4.26 -12.27
N SER A 86 11.19 -4.41 -11.17
CA SER A 86 11.48 -3.75 -9.90
C SER A 86 12.73 -4.32 -9.24
N ARG A 87 13.39 -3.52 -8.41
CA ARG A 87 14.70 -3.85 -7.84
C ARG A 87 14.72 -5.17 -7.09
N LEU A 88 13.88 -5.28 -6.06
CA LEU A 88 13.84 -6.50 -5.22
C LEU A 88 13.32 -7.72 -5.98
N TYR A 89 12.34 -7.56 -6.88
CA TYR A 89 11.89 -8.71 -7.68
C TYR A 89 13.02 -9.22 -8.59
N ARG A 90 13.72 -8.31 -9.25
CA ARG A 90 14.85 -8.67 -10.11
C ARG A 90 15.96 -9.34 -9.29
N ARG A 91 16.39 -8.69 -8.18
CA ARG A 91 17.47 -9.17 -7.32
C ARG A 91 17.18 -10.53 -6.70
N LEU A 92 15.99 -10.69 -6.07
CA LEU A 92 15.68 -11.88 -5.27
C LEU A 92 15.09 -13.04 -6.09
N VAL A 93 14.25 -12.73 -7.10
CA VAL A 93 13.48 -13.76 -7.82
C VAL A 93 14.14 -14.16 -9.14
N LEU A 94 14.68 -13.19 -9.91
CA LEU A 94 15.22 -13.47 -11.24
C LEU A 94 16.72 -13.76 -11.22
N GLU A 95 17.52 -12.94 -10.56
CA GLU A 95 18.99 -13.02 -10.56
C GLU A 95 19.48 -14.03 -9.52
N SER A 96 19.33 -13.74 -8.23
CA SER A 96 19.80 -14.60 -7.14
C SER A 96 18.95 -15.85 -6.95
N ARG A 97 17.69 -15.82 -7.36
CA ARG A 97 16.72 -16.93 -7.26
C ARG A 97 16.52 -17.46 -5.84
N VAL A 98 16.74 -16.63 -4.84
CA VAL A 98 16.61 -16.98 -3.42
C VAL A 98 15.17 -16.89 -2.91
N ALA A 99 14.31 -16.16 -3.62
CA ALA A 99 12.89 -16.02 -3.28
C ALA A 99 11.98 -16.54 -4.40
N THR A 100 10.78 -16.97 -4.01
CA THR A 100 9.70 -17.31 -4.94
C THR A 100 8.83 -16.09 -5.24
N SER A 101 8.72 -15.19 -4.26
CA SER A 101 7.95 -13.95 -4.36
C SER A 101 8.50 -12.87 -3.44
N VAL A 102 8.32 -11.63 -3.84
CA VAL A 102 8.54 -10.44 -3.02
C VAL A 102 7.51 -9.40 -3.40
N PHE A 103 6.93 -8.74 -2.41
CA PHE A 103 6.00 -7.64 -2.60
C PHE A 103 6.11 -6.64 -1.46
N SER A 104 5.68 -5.41 -1.70
CA SER A 104 5.55 -4.39 -0.66
C SER A 104 4.14 -3.81 -0.64
N SER A 105 3.75 -3.31 0.53
CA SER A 105 2.47 -2.67 0.74
C SER A 105 2.59 -1.50 1.73
N LEU A 106 1.68 -0.56 1.62
CA LEU A 106 1.47 0.51 2.59
C LEU A 106 0.16 0.24 3.32
N GLY A 107 0.16 0.26 4.64
CA GLY A 107 -1.03 -0.03 5.43
C GLY A 107 -0.75 -0.15 6.93
N PRO A 108 -1.80 -0.43 7.73
CA PRO A 108 -3.21 -0.51 7.38
C PRO A 108 -3.86 0.86 7.31
N GLY A 109 -4.65 1.09 6.26
CA GLY A 109 -5.42 2.32 6.10
C GLY A 109 -4.59 3.55 5.73
N MET A 110 -5.24 4.71 5.58
CA MET A 110 -4.60 5.93 5.08
C MET A 110 -4.70 7.11 6.05
N ARG A 111 -5.58 7.04 7.06
CA ARG A 111 -5.92 8.18 7.92
C ARG A 111 -4.89 8.46 9.00
N TYR A 112 -4.16 7.45 9.44
CA TYR A 112 -3.18 7.50 10.51
C TYR A 112 -1.82 7.05 10.01
N PRO A 113 -0.73 7.27 10.77
CA PRO A 113 0.57 6.67 10.46
C PRO A 113 0.42 5.18 10.18
N GLN A 114 1.18 4.71 9.21
CA GLN A 114 1.06 3.36 8.66
C GLN A 114 2.42 2.69 8.58
N LEU A 115 2.47 1.50 8.01
CA LEU A 115 3.69 0.76 7.79
C LEU A 115 3.98 0.63 6.30
N LEU A 116 5.22 0.85 5.89
CA LEU A 116 5.77 0.28 4.67
C LEU A 116 6.23 -1.13 5.02
N GLN A 117 5.64 -2.13 4.39
CA GLN A 117 5.94 -3.54 4.62
C GLN A 117 6.57 -4.14 3.38
N ILE A 118 7.62 -4.93 3.55
CA ILE A 118 8.19 -5.79 2.51
C ILE A 118 8.03 -7.23 2.99
N SER A 119 7.39 -8.05 2.18
CA SER A 119 7.21 -9.47 2.45
C SER A 119 7.86 -10.30 1.35
N ALA A 120 8.57 -11.35 1.73
CA ALA A 120 9.25 -12.25 0.80
C ALA A 120 9.15 -13.71 1.26
N THR A 121 9.00 -14.62 0.29
CA THR A 121 8.94 -16.06 0.53
C THR A 121 10.21 -16.71 0.02
N PRO A 122 11.01 -17.36 0.89
CA PRO A 122 12.21 -18.07 0.48
C PRO A 122 11.93 -19.19 -0.51
N ARG A 123 12.88 -19.42 -1.39
CA ARG A 123 12.96 -20.61 -2.25
C ARG A 123 13.91 -21.61 -1.63
N ALA A 124 13.45 -22.79 -1.25
CA ALA A 124 14.32 -23.83 -0.72
C ALA A 124 15.53 -24.08 -1.64
N PRO A 125 16.76 -24.24 -1.11
CA PRO A 125 17.11 -24.36 0.31
C PRO A 125 17.46 -23.01 1.01
N HIS A 126 17.17 -21.87 0.39
CA HIS A 126 17.50 -20.55 0.95
C HIS A 126 16.65 -20.20 2.16
N THR A 127 17.20 -19.33 3.01
CA THR A 127 16.60 -18.93 4.30
C THR A 127 16.03 -17.50 4.26
N THR A 128 15.21 -17.17 5.23
CA THR A 128 14.73 -15.78 5.45
C THR A 128 15.87 -14.81 5.71
N MET A 129 16.91 -15.24 6.43
CA MET A 129 18.11 -14.43 6.73
C MET A 129 18.85 -14.02 5.44
N GLN A 130 19.05 -14.93 4.50
CA GLN A 130 19.69 -14.61 3.22
C GLN A 130 18.89 -13.60 2.39
N ILE A 131 17.57 -13.69 2.44
CA ILE A 131 16.68 -12.72 1.75
C ILE A 131 16.77 -11.36 2.43
N GLU A 132 16.77 -11.35 3.76
CA GLU A 132 16.88 -10.12 4.56
C GLU A 132 18.15 -9.35 4.23
N GLU A 133 19.30 -10.01 4.21
CA GLU A 133 20.58 -9.43 3.83
C GLU A 133 20.52 -8.76 2.44
N LEU A 134 19.99 -9.47 1.46
CA LEU A 134 19.85 -8.93 0.09
C LEU A 134 18.85 -7.78 -0.02
N ILE A 135 17.80 -7.76 0.80
CA ILE A 135 16.87 -6.63 0.87
C ILE A 135 17.59 -5.40 1.40
N TYR A 136 18.34 -5.52 2.50
CA TYR A 136 19.06 -4.40 3.06
C TYR A 136 20.18 -3.89 2.13
N GLU A 137 20.93 -4.78 1.48
CA GLU A 137 21.90 -4.37 0.44
C GLU A 137 21.25 -3.52 -0.66
N GLU A 138 20.09 -3.94 -1.17
CA GLU A 138 19.40 -3.22 -2.24
C GLU A 138 18.82 -1.88 -1.76
N LEU A 139 18.37 -1.81 -0.50
CA LEU A 139 17.91 -0.55 0.11
C LEU A 139 19.09 0.42 0.29
N GLU A 140 20.25 -0.06 0.72
CA GLU A 140 21.46 0.77 0.85
C GLU A 140 21.93 1.30 -0.51
N LEU A 141 21.92 0.48 -1.54
CA LEU A 141 22.22 0.92 -2.92
C LEU A 141 21.25 2.01 -3.37
N LEU A 142 19.96 1.82 -3.09
CA LEU A 142 18.95 2.83 -3.45
C LEU A 142 19.14 4.14 -2.68
N ILE A 143 19.58 4.09 -1.43
CA ILE A 143 19.88 5.28 -0.63
C ILE A 143 21.12 6.02 -1.18
N GLN A 144 22.15 5.29 -1.58
CA GLN A 144 23.42 5.87 -2.06
C GLN A 144 23.29 6.46 -3.47
N GLU A 145 22.63 5.76 -4.37
CA GLU A 145 22.57 6.10 -5.80
C GLU A 145 21.31 6.89 -6.19
N GLY A 146 20.26 6.76 -5.39
CA GLY A 146 18.92 7.22 -5.73
C GLY A 146 18.23 6.34 -6.79
N PRO A 147 16.99 6.65 -7.12
CA PRO A 147 16.28 6.03 -8.22
C PRO A 147 16.79 6.61 -9.57
N SER A 148 16.95 5.75 -10.56
CA SER A 148 17.28 6.20 -11.92
C SER A 148 16.07 6.86 -12.61
N ASP A 149 16.34 7.71 -13.64
CA ASP A 149 15.29 8.36 -14.43
C ASP A 149 14.37 7.32 -15.08
N ASN A 150 14.92 6.20 -15.56
CA ASN A 150 14.14 5.11 -16.15
C ASN A 150 13.18 4.45 -15.15
N GLU A 151 13.59 4.28 -13.91
CA GLU A 151 12.74 3.74 -12.84
C GLU A 151 11.59 4.72 -12.54
N LEU A 152 11.90 6.00 -12.43
CA LEU A 152 10.90 7.05 -12.18
C LEU A 152 9.90 7.17 -13.34
N GLU A 153 10.37 7.15 -14.58
CA GLU A 153 9.49 7.19 -15.75
C GLU A 153 8.58 5.96 -15.81
N ARG A 154 9.15 4.77 -15.61
CA ARG A 154 8.38 3.52 -15.55
C ARG A 154 7.28 3.60 -14.50
N VAL A 155 7.61 4.03 -13.28
CA VAL A 155 6.64 4.11 -12.18
C VAL A 155 5.55 5.15 -12.46
N ARG A 156 5.91 6.33 -12.98
CA ARG A 156 4.94 7.34 -13.41
C ARG A 156 3.95 6.78 -14.44
N ASN A 157 4.46 6.07 -15.43
CA ASN A 157 3.63 5.45 -16.47
C ASN A 157 2.70 4.38 -15.89
N GLN A 158 3.19 3.56 -14.94
CA GLN A 158 2.39 2.55 -14.26
C GLN A 158 1.28 3.17 -13.41
N ILE A 159 1.57 4.20 -12.62
CA ILE A 159 0.60 4.91 -11.79
C ILE A 159 -0.46 5.57 -12.67
N SER A 160 -0.05 6.29 -13.72
CA SER A 160 -0.96 6.96 -14.65
C SER A 160 -1.90 5.97 -15.33
N ALA A 161 -1.35 4.89 -15.88
CA ALA A 161 -2.15 3.84 -16.49
C ALA A 161 -3.08 3.12 -15.48
N GLY A 162 -2.62 2.93 -14.24
CA GLY A 162 -3.41 2.38 -13.14
C GLY A 162 -4.60 3.26 -12.78
N THR A 163 -4.37 4.56 -12.66
CA THR A 163 -5.41 5.56 -12.38
C THR A 163 -6.46 5.60 -13.47
N VAL A 164 -6.04 5.67 -14.75
CA VAL A 164 -6.98 5.64 -15.88
C VAL A 164 -7.83 4.37 -15.86
N ARG A 165 -7.22 3.20 -15.71
CA ARG A 165 -7.98 1.94 -15.64
C ARG A 165 -8.96 1.90 -14.47
N ARG A 166 -8.61 2.46 -13.32
CA ARG A 166 -9.47 2.50 -12.13
C ARG A 166 -10.73 3.32 -12.38
N ILE A 167 -10.59 4.53 -12.92
CA ILE A 167 -11.72 5.43 -13.16
C ILE A 167 -12.59 5.03 -14.36
N GLN A 168 -12.14 4.11 -15.21
CA GLN A 168 -12.92 3.59 -16.35
C GLN A 168 -14.06 2.65 -15.92
N SER A 169 -14.03 2.12 -14.70
CA SER A 169 -15.11 1.30 -14.16
C SER A 169 -15.96 2.08 -13.16
N ASN A 170 -17.28 1.87 -13.18
CA ASN A 170 -18.21 2.51 -12.25
C ASN A 170 -17.82 2.27 -10.80
N ILE A 171 -17.44 1.04 -10.45
CA ILE A 171 -17.02 0.69 -9.10
C ILE A 171 -15.71 1.38 -8.70
N GLY A 172 -14.73 1.45 -9.60
CA GLY A 172 -13.46 2.14 -9.36
C GLY A 172 -13.64 3.64 -9.19
N LEU A 173 -14.51 4.26 -10.00
CA LEU A 173 -14.86 5.67 -9.85
C LEU A 173 -15.61 5.93 -8.55
N ALA A 174 -16.56 5.08 -8.16
CA ALA A 174 -17.29 5.20 -6.90
C ALA A 174 -16.33 5.16 -5.69
N PHE A 175 -15.41 4.18 -5.65
CA PHE A 175 -14.39 4.10 -4.61
C PHE A 175 -13.51 5.35 -4.58
N GLN A 176 -13.02 5.80 -5.72
CA GLN A 176 -12.17 6.99 -5.82
C GLN A 176 -12.85 8.24 -5.25
N LEU A 177 -14.12 8.45 -5.58
CA LEU A 177 -14.90 9.59 -5.10
C LEU A 177 -15.15 9.52 -3.59
N VAL A 178 -15.56 8.35 -3.09
CA VAL A 178 -15.84 8.17 -1.66
C VAL A 178 -14.57 8.32 -0.82
N GLU A 179 -13.46 7.71 -1.25
CA GLU A 179 -12.17 7.85 -0.56
C GLU A 179 -11.70 9.31 -0.54
N SER A 180 -11.79 10.01 -1.67
CA SER A 180 -11.38 11.42 -1.75
C SER A 180 -12.16 12.28 -0.78
N VAL A 181 -13.47 12.12 -0.69
CA VAL A 181 -14.31 12.88 0.26
C VAL A 181 -14.06 12.45 1.70
N ALA A 182 -13.81 11.17 1.96
CA ALA A 182 -13.62 10.66 3.32
C ALA A 182 -12.27 11.03 3.93
N LEU A 183 -11.23 11.21 3.11
CA LEU A 183 -9.86 11.41 3.57
C LEU A 183 -9.40 12.88 3.48
N PHE A 184 -9.92 13.65 2.51
CA PHE A 184 -9.42 14.99 2.19
C PHE A 184 -10.44 16.12 2.37
N ASN A 185 -11.68 15.81 2.78
CA ASN A 185 -12.70 16.75 3.23
C ASN A 185 -12.97 16.52 4.72
#